data_a2f61c75518fd4452b17e226b526e2a9
#
_entry.id   a2f61c75518fd4452b17e226b526e2a9
#
_cell.length_a   1.000
_cell.length_b   1.000
_cell.length_c   1.000
_cell.angle_alpha   90.00
_cell.angle_beta   90.00
_cell.angle_gamma   90.00
#
_symmetry.space_group_name_H-M   'P 1'
#
loop_
_entity.id
_entity.type
_entity.pdbx_description
1 polymer ?
#
loop_
_entity_poly.entity_id
_entity_poly.type
_entity_poly.pdbx_seq_one_letter_code
_entity_poly.pdbx_strand_id
1 'polypeptide(L)'
;MARRRFTVRDIAEILEHWQAGRSICAISRSLGVCRGTVRKYVYAAEARGYHQGDPMPSQGWKAFLREVIPKPPDPSTRSETFAKLLPYQEEIREALATTTAATIWQRLRDEQGVKVSLPSFYRYLSCFLTDVWKKPRITVRRREPPPGEEAQIDFGYLGMWQDPLSGKRHKLWAFALILSFSRHMFVRVVTRMDQREWLTCHTLAFEFFGGAPKRIVPDNLKTGVIKADLYDPKFNQGYEELAHHYGIIIDPARSGKPKDKARVERVIPYIRDSFWSGRDFTSLEEINKQASEWCLKIAGLRQHGTTHQQPLTLFRLAEEKQLKPLSAAPFEIATWHQAKVAHDCHIQVAGTLYSVPYRYVGKTVDVKLGTKVVEVYLDYELVKTHLRGAK
;
A
#
# COMPACT_ATOMS: atom_id res chain seq x y z
N MET A 1 -15.84 -22.28 22.47
CA MET A 1 -15.90 -23.00 21.18
C MET A 1 -16.93 -22.33 20.27
N ALA A 2 -16.53 -21.88 19.08
CA ALA A 2 -17.47 -21.29 18.14
C ALA A 2 -18.46 -22.36 17.62
N ARG A 3 -19.78 -22.11 17.72
CA ARG A 3 -20.78 -23.00 17.18
C ARG A 3 -20.62 -23.09 15.66
N ARG A 4 -20.36 -24.31 15.13
CA ARG A 4 -20.33 -24.58 13.68
C ARG A 4 -21.63 -24.13 13.05
N ARG A 5 -21.59 -23.23 12.08
CA ARG A 5 -22.77 -22.85 11.27
C ARG A 5 -22.96 -23.90 10.17
N PHE A 6 -24.14 -24.52 10.12
CA PHE A 6 -24.51 -25.45 9.07
C PHE A 6 -25.00 -24.65 7.85
N THR A 7 -24.50 -24.99 6.67
CA THR A 7 -24.98 -24.43 5.41
C THR A 7 -26.21 -25.20 4.94
N VAL A 8 -26.97 -24.64 3.99
CA VAL A 8 -28.09 -25.34 3.34
C VAL A 8 -27.65 -26.68 2.70
N ARG A 9 -26.39 -26.73 2.21
CA ARG A 9 -25.76 -27.92 1.65
C ARG A 9 -25.54 -29.00 2.71
N ASP A 10 -24.98 -28.64 3.87
CA ASP A 10 -24.77 -29.60 4.99
C ASP A 10 -26.07 -30.20 5.47
N ILE A 11 -27.16 -29.41 5.48
CA ILE A 11 -28.48 -29.87 5.93
C ILE A 11 -29.15 -30.76 4.87
N ALA A 12 -29.01 -30.41 3.60
CA ALA A 12 -29.50 -31.24 2.49
C ALA A 12 -28.84 -32.61 2.53
N GLU A 13 -27.54 -32.70 2.78
CA GLU A 13 -26.79 -33.96 2.91
C GLU A 13 -27.28 -34.81 4.08
N ILE A 14 -27.62 -34.21 5.22
CA ILE A 14 -28.23 -34.90 6.36
C ILE A 14 -29.56 -35.55 5.94
N LEU A 15 -30.42 -34.82 5.20
CA LEU A 15 -31.74 -35.31 4.77
C LEU A 15 -31.63 -36.34 3.63
N GLU A 16 -30.69 -36.21 2.73
CA GLU A 16 -30.39 -37.21 1.69
C GLU A 16 -29.96 -38.54 2.32
N HIS A 17 -29.09 -38.50 3.30
CA HIS A 17 -28.68 -39.70 4.05
C HIS A 17 -29.84 -40.32 4.84
N TRP A 18 -30.71 -39.52 5.42
CA TRP A 18 -31.88 -39.99 6.16
C TRP A 18 -32.90 -40.66 5.21
N GLN A 19 -33.18 -40.04 4.07
CA GLN A 19 -34.04 -40.56 3.04
C GLN A 19 -33.54 -41.90 2.49
N ALA A 20 -32.24 -42.07 2.35
CA ALA A 20 -31.59 -43.31 1.95
C ALA A 20 -31.66 -44.44 3.02
N GLY A 21 -32.48 -44.27 4.05
CA GLY A 21 -32.73 -45.32 5.07
C GLY A 21 -31.71 -45.35 6.21
N ARG A 22 -30.79 -44.36 6.32
CA ARG A 22 -29.77 -44.37 7.37
C ARG A 22 -30.31 -43.85 8.70
N SER A 23 -29.95 -44.54 9.78
CA SER A 23 -30.35 -44.12 11.13
C SER A 23 -29.67 -42.80 11.55
N ILE A 24 -30.29 -42.03 12.44
CA ILE A 24 -29.77 -40.79 13.02
C ILE A 24 -28.35 -40.99 13.59
N CYS A 25 -28.09 -42.13 14.23
CA CYS A 25 -26.78 -42.47 14.77
C CYS A 25 -25.74 -42.73 13.69
N ALA A 26 -26.11 -43.34 12.59
CA ALA A 26 -25.23 -43.60 11.44
C ALA A 26 -24.90 -42.31 10.72
N ILE A 27 -25.86 -41.42 10.50
CA ILE A 27 -25.70 -40.09 9.91
C ILE A 27 -24.78 -39.23 10.78
N SER A 28 -25.02 -39.18 12.08
CA SER A 28 -24.20 -38.43 13.07
C SER A 28 -22.74 -38.84 13.01
N ARG A 29 -22.46 -40.15 12.95
CA ARG A 29 -21.07 -40.67 12.85
C ARG A 29 -20.43 -40.38 11.49
N SER A 30 -21.18 -40.59 10.42
CA SER A 30 -20.67 -40.43 9.06
C SER A 30 -20.34 -38.98 8.72
N LEU A 31 -21.18 -38.02 9.13
CA LEU A 31 -21.03 -36.59 8.79
C LEU A 31 -20.33 -35.77 9.91
N GLY A 32 -19.98 -36.40 11.03
CA GLY A 32 -19.36 -35.69 12.17
C GLY A 32 -20.26 -34.62 12.78
N VAL A 33 -21.60 -34.83 12.73
CA VAL A 33 -22.62 -33.89 13.20
C VAL A 33 -23.25 -34.43 14.47
N CYS A 34 -23.48 -33.59 15.48
CA CYS A 34 -24.11 -34.07 16.72
C CYS A 34 -25.55 -34.60 16.45
N ARG A 35 -25.95 -35.64 17.17
CA ARG A 35 -27.27 -36.29 17.03
C ARG A 35 -28.44 -35.32 17.19
N GLY A 36 -28.31 -34.34 18.10
CA GLY A 36 -29.32 -33.30 18.28
C GLY A 36 -29.56 -32.44 17.05
N THR A 37 -28.49 -32.14 16.29
CA THR A 37 -28.60 -31.40 15.03
C THR A 37 -29.26 -32.26 13.96
N VAL A 38 -28.89 -33.53 13.82
CA VAL A 38 -29.53 -34.46 12.87
C VAL A 38 -31.03 -34.59 13.18
N ARG A 39 -31.43 -34.87 14.44
CA ARG A 39 -32.81 -34.92 14.88
C ARG A 39 -33.61 -33.68 14.53
N LYS A 40 -33.04 -32.50 14.79
CA LYS A 40 -33.73 -31.24 14.50
C LYS A 40 -34.20 -31.14 13.06
N TYR A 41 -33.38 -31.55 12.10
CA TYR A 41 -33.71 -31.43 10.68
C TYR A 41 -34.56 -32.59 10.18
N VAL A 42 -34.32 -33.79 10.68
CA VAL A 42 -35.17 -34.95 10.39
C VAL A 42 -36.61 -34.71 10.87
N TYR A 43 -36.80 -34.33 12.13
CA TYR A 43 -38.14 -34.05 12.67
C TYR A 43 -38.83 -32.86 11.97
N ALA A 44 -38.08 -31.89 11.49
CA ALA A 44 -38.65 -30.81 10.69
C ALA A 44 -39.13 -31.27 9.31
N ALA A 45 -38.52 -32.29 8.73
CA ALA A 45 -38.98 -32.93 7.50
C ALA A 45 -40.22 -33.85 7.76
N GLU A 46 -40.17 -34.65 8.82
CA GLU A 46 -41.31 -35.53 9.24
C GLU A 46 -42.57 -34.71 9.56
N ALA A 47 -42.42 -33.58 10.26
CA ALA A 47 -43.53 -32.67 10.56
C ALA A 47 -44.19 -32.07 9.32
N ARG A 48 -43.61 -32.25 8.14
CA ARG A 48 -44.15 -31.81 6.83
C ARG A 48 -44.56 -32.95 5.93
N GLY A 49 -44.69 -34.17 6.51
CA GLY A 49 -45.20 -35.34 5.81
C GLY A 49 -44.16 -36.08 5.00
N TYR A 50 -42.85 -35.78 5.13
CA TYR A 50 -41.81 -36.59 4.50
C TYR A 50 -41.39 -37.71 5.46
N HIS A 51 -41.32 -38.93 4.96
CA HIS A 51 -40.89 -40.10 5.71
C HIS A 51 -39.63 -40.73 5.10
N GLN A 52 -38.97 -41.56 5.87
CA GLN A 52 -37.79 -42.29 5.42
C GLN A 52 -38.19 -43.25 4.29
N GLY A 53 -37.51 -43.18 3.15
CA GLY A 53 -37.82 -43.96 1.95
C GLY A 53 -38.77 -43.30 0.94
N ASP A 54 -39.35 -42.14 1.28
CA ASP A 54 -40.18 -41.38 0.34
C ASP A 54 -39.37 -40.87 -0.86
N PRO A 55 -39.95 -40.62 -2.04
CA PRO A 55 -39.27 -40.03 -3.16
C PRO A 55 -38.78 -38.63 -2.80
N MET A 56 -37.63 -38.27 -3.34
CA MET A 56 -37.03 -36.93 -3.14
C MET A 56 -38.03 -35.84 -3.56
N PRO A 57 -38.14 -34.72 -2.80
CA PRO A 57 -38.94 -33.60 -3.24
C PRO A 57 -38.64 -33.18 -4.67
N SER A 58 -39.64 -32.94 -5.50
CA SER A 58 -39.47 -32.61 -6.94
C SER A 58 -38.52 -31.45 -7.20
N GLN A 59 -38.40 -30.52 -6.25
CA GLN A 59 -37.48 -29.39 -6.29
C GLN A 59 -36.14 -29.68 -5.60
N GLY A 60 -35.93 -30.88 -5.06
CA GLY A 60 -34.77 -31.28 -4.27
C GLY A 60 -34.71 -30.67 -2.86
N TRP A 61 -33.94 -31.30 -1.96
CA TRP A 61 -33.83 -30.85 -0.55
C TRP A 61 -33.33 -29.39 -0.39
N LYS A 62 -32.53 -28.88 -1.30
CA LYS A 62 -32.01 -27.50 -1.23
C LYS A 62 -33.12 -26.45 -1.40
N ALA A 63 -34.06 -26.67 -2.31
CA ALA A 63 -35.20 -25.76 -2.52
C ALA A 63 -36.19 -25.87 -1.35
N PHE A 64 -36.54 -27.08 -0.96
CA PHE A 64 -37.36 -27.37 0.21
C PHE A 64 -36.80 -26.71 1.49
N LEU A 65 -35.50 -26.81 1.73
CA LEU A 65 -34.87 -26.21 2.90
C LEU A 65 -34.89 -24.68 2.92
N ARG A 66 -34.89 -24.01 1.74
CA ARG A 66 -35.08 -22.57 1.68
C ARG A 66 -36.43 -22.08 2.16
N GLU A 67 -37.46 -22.92 1.99
CA GLU A 67 -38.80 -22.63 2.45
C GLU A 67 -38.99 -23.03 3.92
N VAL A 68 -38.31 -24.09 4.35
CA VAL A 68 -38.54 -24.75 5.65
C VAL A 68 -37.66 -24.25 6.76
N ILE A 69 -36.44 -23.83 6.44
CA ILE A 69 -35.58 -23.25 7.47
C ILE A 69 -36.10 -21.86 7.78
N PRO A 70 -36.70 -21.64 8.96
CA PRO A 70 -37.06 -20.29 9.35
C PRO A 70 -35.79 -19.45 9.25
N LYS A 71 -35.85 -18.31 8.54
CA LYS A 71 -34.78 -17.33 8.57
C LYS A 71 -34.40 -17.19 10.05
N PRO A 72 -33.11 -17.29 10.40
CA PRO A 72 -32.73 -17.13 11.79
C PRO A 72 -33.41 -15.85 12.29
N PRO A 73 -34.06 -15.90 13.46
CA PRO A 73 -34.78 -14.74 13.99
C PRO A 73 -33.81 -13.57 13.95
N ASP A 74 -34.29 -12.48 13.38
CA ASP A 74 -33.48 -11.28 13.20
C ASP A 74 -32.74 -10.95 14.53
N PRO A 75 -31.42 -10.89 14.56
CA PRO A 75 -30.69 -10.58 15.79
C PRO A 75 -31.18 -9.28 16.45
N SER A 76 -31.85 -8.44 15.66
CA SER A 76 -32.40 -7.16 16.08
C SER A 76 -33.53 -7.30 17.09
N THR A 77 -34.36 -8.37 16.98
CA THR A 77 -35.56 -8.56 17.83
C THR A 77 -35.24 -9.05 19.24
N ARG A 78 -34.01 -9.46 19.54
CA ARG A 78 -33.61 -10.05 20.82
C ARG A 78 -32.66 -9.21 21.66
N SER A 79 -32.18 -8.08 21.17
CA SER A 79 -31.17 -7.28 21.89
C SER A 79 -31.83 -6.02 22.48
N GLU A 80 -32.02 -5.99 23.78
CA GLU A 80 -32.41 -4.75 24.50
C GLU A 80 -31.48 -3.59 24.17
N THR A 81 -30.22 -3.89 23.85
CA THR A 81 -29.22 -2.93 23.43
C THR A 81 -29.58 -2.28 22.11
N PHE A 82 -30.18 -3.02 21.18
CA PHE A 82 -30.59 -2.48 19.88
C PHE A 82 -31.84 -1.61 20.00
N ALA A 83 -32.78 -2.01 20.89
CA ALA A 83 -33.95 -1.22 21.18
C ALA A 83 -33.60 0.21 21.68
N LYS A 84 -32.51 0.35 22.43
CA LYS A 84 -32.01 1.66 22.91
C LYS A 84 -31.45 2.54 21.79
N LEU A 85 -31.05 1.99 20.66
CA LEU A 85 -30.46 2.70 19.51
C LEU A 85 -31.49 3.00 18.42
N LEU A 86 -32.61 2.27 18.38
CA LEU A 86 -33.66 2.45 17.37
C LEU A 86 -34.19 3.90 17.29
N PRO A 87 -34.48 4.60 18.40
CA PRO A 87 -34.97 5.98 18.34
C PRO A 87 -34.00 6.96 17.65
N TYR A 88 -32.70 6.66 17.68
CA TYR A 88 -31.63 7.50 17.13
C TYR A 88 -31.17 7.05 15.73
N GLN A 89 -31.89 6.13 15.09
CA GLN A 89 -31.44 5.51 13.84
C GLN A 89 -31.22 6.51 12.70
N GLU A 90 -32.13 7.46 12.51
CA GLU A 90 -32.00 8.45 11.43
C GLU A 90 -30.93 9.49 11.77
N GLU A 91 -30.81 9.93 13.02
CA GLU A 91 -29.73 10.80 13.48
C GLU A 91 -28.35 10.13 13.25
N ILE A 92 -28.22 8.85 13.60
CA ILE A 92 -27.02 8.05 13.36
C ILE A 92 -26.72 7.97 11.85
N ARG A 93 -27.76 7.75 11.03
CA ARG A 93 -27.64 7.64 9.57
C ARG A 93 -27.08 8.93 8.96
N GLU A 94 -27.62 10.07 9.33
CA GLU A 94 -27.18 11.39 8.86
C GLU A 94 -25.77 11.71 9.35
N ALA A 95 -25.48 11.47 10.63
CA ALA A 95 -24.18 11.73 11.21
C ALA A 95 -23.05 10.87 10.60
N LEU A 96 -23.36 9.65 10.13
CA LEU A 96 -22.38 8.77 9.44
C LEU A 96 -21.89 9.35 8.11
N ALA A 97 -22.56 10.32 7.53
CA ALA A 97 -22.12 11.00 6.32
C ALA A 97 -20.89 11.91 6.57
N THR A 98 -20.78 12.48 7.76
CA THR A 98 -19.78 13.50 8.09
C THR A 98 -18.86 13.13 9.27
N THR A 99 -19.24 12.15 10.08
CA THR A 99 -18.60 11.86 11.37
C THR A 99 -18.28 10.38 11.52
N THR A 100 -17.26 10.03 12.29
CA THR A 100 -16.90 8.64 12.55
C THR A 100 -17.87 7.96 13.50
N ALA A 101 -18.09 6.66 13.32
CA ALA A 101 -18.99 5.90 14.18
C ALA A 101 -18.58 5.92 15.67
N ALA A 102 -17.28 5.98 15.97
CA ALA A 102 -16.80 6.10 17.35
C ALA A 102 -17.22 7.44 17.98
N THR A 103 -17.14 8.53 17.21
CA THR A 103 -17.55 9.87 17.66
C THR A 103 -19.07 9.95 17.85
N ILE A 104 -19.84 9.33 16.92
CA ILE A 104 -21.31 9.27 17.05
C ILE A 104 -21.69 8.51 18.32
N TRP A 105 -21.08 7.34 18.56
CA TRP A 105 -21.28 6.56 19.78
C TRP A 105 -20.97 7.37 21.04
N GLN A 106 -19.85 8.14 21.03
CA GLN A 106 -19.44 8.98 22.14
C GLN A 106 -20.49 10.08 22.43
N ARG A 107 -20.99 10.77 21.40
CA ARG A 107 -22.04 11.79 21.52
C ARG A 107 -23.35 11.20 22.06
N LEU A 108 -23.80 10.09 21.53
CA LEU A 108 -25.00 9.39 22.03
C LEU A 108 -24.88 9.01 23.50
N ARG A 109 -23.69 8.62 23.95
CA ARG A 109 -23.43 8.33 25.36
C ARG A 109 -23.42 9.59 26.22
N ASP A 110 -22.73 10.63 25.79
CA ASP A 110 -22.44 11.83 26.60
C ASP A 110 -23.61 12.85 26.57
N GLU A 111 -24.30 12.98 25.45
CA GLU A 111 -25.37 13.93 25.22
C GLU A 111 -26.77 13.35 25.47
N GLN A 112 -26.98 12.08 25.06
CA GLN A 112 -28.27 11.38 25.10
C GLN A 112 -28.35 10.34 26.21
N GLY A 113 -27.26 10.07 26.94
CA GLY A 113 -27.22 9.10 28.03
C GLY A 113 -27.36 7.64 27.59
N VAL A 114 -27.14 7.33 26.33
CA VAL A 114 -27.32 5.97 25.75
C VAL A 114 -26.22 5.03 26.22
N LYS A 115 -26.50 4.16 27.15
CA LYS A 115 -25.58 3.18 27.74
C LYS A 115 -25.48 1.92 26.87
N VAL A 116 -24.66 1.97 25.83
CA VAL A 116 -24.38 0.86 24.90
C VAL A 116 -22.87 0.73 24.71
N SER A 117 -22.32 -0.49 24.67
CA SER A 117 -20.90 -0.66 24.42
C SER A 117 -20.55 -0.39 22.95
N LEU A 118 -19.36 0.15 22.67
CA LEU A 118 -18.89 0.44 21.32
C LEU A 118 -18.95 -0.80 20.38
N PRO A 119 -18.55 -2.04 20.80
CA PRO A 119 -18.71 -3.23 19.97
C PRO A 119 -20.18 -3.53 19.62
N SER A 120 -21.12 -3.28 20.55
CA SER A 120 -22.55 -3.46 20.30
C SER A 120 -23.10 -2.42 19.34
N PHE A 121 -22.62 -1.18 19.42
CA PHE A 121 -22.93 -0.11 18.48
C PHE A 121 -22.45 -0.48 17.06
N TYR A 122 -21.21 -0.93 16.87
CA TYR A 122 -20.73 -1.41 15.57
C TYR A 122 -21.54 -2.59 15.02
N ARG A 123 -22.01 -3.46 15.89
CA ARG A 123 -22.90 -4.57 15.50
C ARG A 123 -24.25 -4.04 15.03
N TYR A 124 -24.82 -3.07 15.75
CA TYR A 124 -26.05 -2.39 15.35
C TYR A 124 -25.91 -1.76 13.95
N LEU A 125 -24.87 -0.97 13.71
CA LEU A 125 -24.61 -0.37 12.39
C LEU A 125 -24.51 -1.44 11.29
N SER A 126 -23.90 -2.57 11.60
CA SER A 126 -23.73 -3.68 10.66
C SER A 126 -25.02 -4.43 10.38
N CYS A 127 -26.04 -4.35 11.25
CA CYS A 127 -27.33 -4.99 11.07
C CYS A 127 -28.36 -4.07 10.39
N PHE A 128 -28.42 -2.80 10.79
CA PHE A 128 -29.51 -1.88 10.41
C PHE A 128 -29.09 -0.80 9.41
N LEU A 129 -27.83 -0.39 9.40
CA LEU A 129 -27.33 0.70 8.57
C LEU A 129 -26.23 0.22 7.62
N THR A 130 -26.36 -1.00 7.12
CA THR A 130 -25.36 -1.64 6.24
C THR A 130 -25.12 -0.83 4.96
N ASP A 131 -26.14 -0.18 4.45
CA ASP A 131 -26.14 0.66 3.26
C ASP A 131 -25.26 1.92 3.41
N VAL A 132 -25.22 2.48 4.61
CA VAL A 132 -24.41 3.69 4.93
C VAL A 132 -23.08 3.30 5.57
N TRP A 133 -23.10 2.36 6.53
CA TRP A 133 -21.95 1.94 7.30
C TRP A 133 -20.94 1.11 6.51
N LYS A 134 -21.42 0.16 5.73
CA LYS A 134 -20.62 -0.69 4.86
C LYS A 134 -20.96 -0.40 3.41
N LYS A 135 -20.68 0.82 2.94
CA LYS A 135 -20.67 1.03 1.48
C LYS A 135 -19.80 -0.07 0.88
N PRO A 136 -20.32 -0.88 -0.06
CA PRO A 136 -19.51 -1.89 -0.69
C PRO A 136 -18.29 -1.18 -1.26
N ARG A 137 -17.10 -1.50 -0.73
CA ARG A 137 -15.85 -1.04 -1.32
C ARG A 137 -15.79 -1.74 -2.67
N ILE A 138 -16.24 -1.05 -3.71
CA ILE A 138 -16.06 -1.51 -5.07
C ILE A 138 -14.55 -1.53 -5.29
N THR A 139 -13.96 -2.69 -5.10
CA THR A 139 -12.56 -2.92 -5.39
C THR A 139 -12.46 -3.21 -6.88
N VAL A 140 -12.19 -2.19 -7.66
CA VAL A 140 -11.86 -2.39 -9.07
C VAL A 140 -10.52 -3.10 -9.10
N ARG A 141 -10.48 -4.36 -9.53
CA ARG A 141 -9.25 -5.09 -9.74
C ARG A 141 -8.51 -4.41 -10.89
N ARG A 142 -7.43 -3.71 -10.59
CA ARG A 142 -6.57 -3.13 -11.62
C ARG A 142 -5.91 -4.24 -12.41
N ARG A 143 -5.81 -4.02 -13.72
CA ARG A 143 -4.98 -4.86 -14.59
C ARG A 143 -3.53 -4.77 -14.09
N GLU A 144 -2.90 -5.91 -13.87
CA GLU A 144 -1.48 -5.95 -13.56
C GLU A 144 -0.69 -5.40 -14.75
N PRO A 145 0.26 -4.48 -14.55
CA PRO A 145 1.10 -4.01 -15.64
C PRO A 145 1.96 -5.16 -16.17
N PRO A 146 2.33 -5.14 -17.45
CA PRO A 146 3.28 -6.08 -18.01
C PRO A 146 4.63 -6.03 -17.28
N PRO A 147 5.46 -7.11 -17.38
CA PRO A 147 6.80 -7.10 -16.82
C PRO A 147 7.64 -5.94 -17.37
N GLY A 148 8.41 -5.28 -16.52
CA GLY A 148 9.28 -4.16 -16.86
C GLY A 148 8.58 -2.85 -17.22
N GLU A 149 7.24 -2.80 -17.17
CA GLU A 149 6.48 -1.63 -17.56
C GLU A 149 6.49 -0.52 -16.50
N GLU A 150 6.30 -0.87 -15.23
CA GLU A 150 6.06 0.10 -14.17
C GLU A 150 6.83 -0.23 -12.89
N ALA A 151 7.42 0.80 -12.28
CA ALA A 151 7.85 0.76 -10.90
C ALA A 151 7.18 1.87 -10.10
N GLN A 152 6.93 1.63 -8.82
CA GLN A 152 6.37 2.59 -7.87
C GLN A 152 7.39 2.93 -6.80
N ILE A 153 7.37 4.19 -6.37
CA ILE A 153 8.24 4.68 -5.31
C ILE A 153 7.42 4.96 -4.07
N ASP A 154 7.95 4.53 -2.93
CA ASP A 154 7.47 4.92 -1.62
C ASP A 154 8.63 5.46 -0.79
N PHE A 155 8.32 6.40 0.10
CA PHE A 155 9.28 7.03 0.97
C PHE A 155 8.67 7.25 2.34
N GLY A 156 9.36 6.83 3.40
CA GLY A 156 8.79 6.96 4.72
C GLY A 156 9.80 6.92 5.85
N TYR A 157 9.38 7.51 6.98
CA TYR A 157 10.17 7.59 8.18
C TYR A 157 10.30 6.22 8.86
N LEU A 158 11.54 5.79 9.18
CA LEU A 158 11.85 4.56 9.89
C LEU A 158 11.97 4.74 11.39
N GLY A 159 12.51 5.86 11.84
CA GLY A 159 12.78 6.12 13.25
C GLY A 159 14.01 6.98 13.48
N MET A 160 14.38 7.10 14.75
CA MET A 160 15.65 7.71 15.17
C MET A 160 16.70 6.61 15.30
N TRP A 161 17.90 6.91 14.83
CA TRP A 161 19.08 6.07 14.97
C TRP A 161 20.22 6.91 15.56
N GLN A 162 20.92 6.35 16.53
CA GLN A 162 22.11 6.96 17.08
C GLN A 162 23.33 6.32 16.42
N ASP A 163 24.10 7.12 15.72
CA ASP A 163 25.35 6.67 15.12
C ASP A 163 26.35 6.28 16.23
N PRO A 164 26.76 5.03 16.32
CA PRO A 164 27.66 4.58 17.37
C PRO A 164 29.05 5.24 17.32
N LEU A 165 29.49 5.67 16.12
CA LEU A 165 30.80 6.27 15.93
C LEU A 165 30.83 7.74 16.34
N SER A 166 29.82 8.50 15.95
CA SER A 166 29.76 9.94 16.23
C SER A 166 28.93 10.30 17.45
N GLY A 167 28.13 9.36 17.98
CA GLY A 167 27.16 9.59 19.05
C GLY A 167 25.97 10.47 18.64
N LYS A 168 25.93 10.95 17.40
CA LYS A 168 24.86 11.81 16.90
C LYS A 168 23.59 11.05 16.59
N ARG A 169 22.45 11.67 16.89
CA ARG A 169 21.12 11.12 16.57
C ARG A 169 20.65 11.62 15.21
N HIS A 170 20.30 10.70 14.33
CA HIS A 170 19.79 10.97 12.99
C HIS A 170 18.36 10.46 12.82
N LYS A 171 17.54 11.23 12.12
CA LYS A 171 16.27 10.74 11.57
C LYS A 171 16.59 9.92 10.34
N LEU A 172 16.11 8.69 10.30
CA LEU A 172 16.29 7.81 9.15
C LEU A 172 14.98 7.63 8.37
N TRP A 173 15.16 7.56 7.07
CA TRP A 173 14.08 7.42 6.09
C TRP A 173 14.40 6.28 5.15
N ALA A 174 13.39 5.53 4.74
CA ALA A 174 13.53 4.53 3.69
C ALA A 174 13.01 5.08 2.37
N PHE A 175 13.82 4.98 1.34
CA PHE A 175 13.42 5.02 -0.05
C PHE A 175 13.20 3.59 -0.51
N ALA A 176 12.05 3.31 -1.12
CA ALA A 176 11.72 2.02 -1.69
C ALA A 176 11.26 2.17 -3.14
N LEU A 177 11.90 1.46 -4.07
CA LEU A 177 11.46 1.34 -5.45
C LEU A 177 11.03 -0.10 -5.70
N ILE A 178 9.79 -0.29 -6.17
CA ILE A 178 9.15 -1.59 -6.27
C ILE A 178 8.69 -1.80 -7.71
N LEU A 179 9.14 -2.86 -8.34
CA LEU A 179 8.64 -3.28 -9.65
C LEU A 179 7.19 -3.76 -9.53
N SER A 180 6.30 -3.17 -10.32
CA SER A 180 4.86 -3.38 -10.16
C SER A 180 4.39 -4.78 -10.57
N PHE A 181 5.12 -5.49 -11.41
CA PHE A 181 4.79 -6.86 -11.83
C PHE A 181 5.28 -7.90 -10.81
N SER A 182 6.57 -8.01 -10.58
CA SER A 182 7.15 -9.04 -9.69
C SER A 182 6.99 -8.74 -8.21
N ARG A 183 6.81 -7.47 -7.83
CA ARG A 183 6.89 -6.96 -6.45
C ARG A 183 8.32 -7.04 -5.88
N HIS A 184 9.31 -7.29 -6.72
CA HIS A 184 10.70 -7.19 -6.30
C HIS A 184 11.04 -5.74 -5.98
N MET A 185 11.78 -5.51 -4.90
CA MET A 185 11.99 -4.17 -4.37
C MET A 185 13.46 -3.89 -4.09
N PHE A 186 13.83 -2.64 -4.26
CA PHE A 186 15.07 -2.06 -3.76
C PHE A 186 14.75 -1.13 -2.61
N VAL A 187 15.55 -1.18 -1.54
CA VAL A 187 15.41 -0.31 -0.37
C VAL A 187 16.75 0.33 -0.04
N ARG A 188 16.72 1.65 0.17
CA ARG A 188 17.86 2.43 0.65
C ARG A 188 17.44 3.28 1.84
N VAL A 189 18.27 3.29 2.87
CA VAL A 189 18.08 4.11 4.06
C VAL A 189 18.94 5.35 3.95
N VAL A 190 18.34 6.50 4.23
CA VAL A 190 18.98 7.82 4.10
C VAL A 190 18.70 8.68 5.32
N THR A 191 19.60 9.62 5.62
CA THR A 191 19.44 10.59 6.71
C THR A 191 18.69 11.86 6.29
N ARG A 192 18.65 12.13 5.00
CA ARG A 192 17.96 13.26 4.37
C ARG A 192 17.54 12.87 2.96
N MET A 193 16.57 13.57 2.41
CA MET A 193 16.17 13.43 1.03
C MET A 193 16.26 14.80 0.37
N ASP A 194 17.40 15.06 -0.24
CA ASP A 194 17.62 16.19 -1.14
C ASP A 194 17.64 15.70 -2.60
N GLN A 195 17.76 16.63 -3.55
CA GLN A 195 17.79 16.32 -4.98
C GLN A 195 18.89 15.29 -5.32
N ARG A 196 20.07 15.45 -4.75
CA ARG A 196 21.19 14.56 -5.02
C ARG A 196 20.91 13.14 -4.52
N GLU A 197 20.42 13.01 -3.28
CA GLU A 197 20.13 11.70 -2.69
C GLU A 197 18.96 11.02 -3.43
N TRP A 198 17.97 11.79 -3.87
CA TRP A 198 16.87 11.27 -4.69
C TRP A 198 17.37 10.65 -6.00
N LEU A 199 18.22 11.36 -6.73
CA LEU A 199 18.82 10.86 -7.97
C LEU A 199 19.72 9.64 -7.70
N THR A 200 20.52 9.69 -6.62
CA THR A 200 21.37 8.57 -6.18
C THR A 200 20.55 7.32 -5.88
N CYS A 201 19.43 7.45 -5.18
CA CYS A 201 18.56 6.32 -4.87
C CYS A 201 18.02 5.64 -6.14
N HIS A 202 17.66 6.42 -7.15
CA HIS A 202 17.18 5.87 -8.43
C HIS A 202 18.29 5.14 -9.19
N THR A 203 19.47 5.77 -9.31
CA THR A 203 20.61 5.16 -10.00
C THR A 203 20.97 3.82 -9.38
N LEU A 204 21.11 3.78 -8.05
CA LEU A 204 21.42 2.54 -7.33
C LEU A 204 20.30 1.50 -7.42
N ALA A 205 19.04 1.93 -7.50
CA ALA A 205 17.93 1.00 -7.72
C ALA A 205 17.99 0.35 -9.10
N PHE A 206 18.32 1.13 -10.14
CA PHE A 206 18.47 0.58 -11.51
C PHE A 206 19.68 -0.35 -11.61
N GLU A 207 20.79 0.00 -10.97
CA GLU A 207 21.95 -0.90 -10.85
C GLU A 207 21.60 -2.20 -10.14
N PHE A 208 20.85 -2.12 -9.03
CA PHE A 208 20.39 -3.29 -8.27
C PHE A 208 19.50 -4.23 -9.11
N PHE A 209 18.63 -3.68 -9.95
CA PHE A 209 17.77 -4.47 -10.84
C PHE A 209 18.47 -4.88 -12.13
N GLY A 210 19.64 -4.34 -12.45
CA GLY A 210 20.32 -4.55 -13.73
C GLY A 210 19.64 -3.88 -14.92
N GLY A 211 18.72 -2.94 -14.68
CA GLY A 211 17.97 -2.25 -15.73
C GLY A 211 16.95 -1.27 -15.16
N ALA A 212 16.33 -0.47 -16.03
CA ALA A 212 15.32 0.53 -15.66
C ALA A 212 13.92 0.14 -16.17
N PRO A 213 12.85 0.38 -15.42
CA PRO A 213 11.48 0.19 -15.88
C PRO A 213 11.13 1.23 -16.95
N LYS A 214 10.09 0.99 -17.76
CA LYS A 214 9.67 1.97 -18.77
C LYS A 214 9.05 3.22 -18.13
N ARG A 215 8.37 3.05 -16.99
CA ARG A 215 7.67 4.12 -16.28
C ARG A 215 7.90 4.03 -14.78
N ILE A 216 8.05 5.19 -14.15
CA ILE A 216 8.10 5.31 -12.69
C ILE A 216 6.91 6.14 -12.21
N VAL A 217 6.26 5.66 -11.16
CA VAL A 217 5.14 6.34 -10.49
C VAL A 217 5.61 6.78 -9.10
N PRO A 218 6.14 8.01 -8.96
CA PRO A 218 6.46 8.55 -7.65
C PRO A 218 5.19 8.89 -6.88
N ASP A 219 5.27 8.81 -5.54
CA ASP A 219 4.23 9.37 -4.69
C ASP A 219 4.22 10.89 -4.77
N ASN A 220 3.04 11.44 -4.54
CA ASN A 220 2.87 12.88 -4.35
C ASN A 220 3.50 13.27 -3.01
N LEU A 221 4.79 13.67 -3.03
CA LEU A 221 5.64 13.97 -1.88
C LEU A 221 5.21 15.24 -1.11
N LYS A 222 3.92 15.61 -1.13
CA LYS A 222 3.38 16.78 -0.43
C LYS A 222 3.36 16.68 1.11
N THR A 223 3.78 15.58 1.68
CA THR A 223 3.78 15.42 3.14
C THR A 223 5.09 15.92 3.74
N GLY A 224 5.15 17.22 4.03
CA GLY A 224 5.80 17.86 5.19
C GLY A 224 7.28 17.62 5.52
N VAL A 225 7.98 16.71 4.87
CA VAL A 225 9.33 16.29 5.28
C VAL A 225 10.38 16.47 4.18
N ILE A 226 9.94 16.60 2.94
CA ILE A 226 10.85 16.77 1.81
C ILE A 226 10.61 18.14 1.21
N LYS A 227 11.58 19.03 1.34
CA LYS A 227 11.66 20.27 0.57
C LYS A 227 11.89 20.04 -0.94
N ALA A 228 11.95 18.80 -1.36
CA ALA A 228 11.98 18.41 -2.75
C ALA A 228 10.55 18.37 -3.28
N ASP A 229 9.99 19.52 -3.59
CA ASP A 229 8.75 19.63 -4.33
C ASP A 229 8.99 19.08 -5.74
N LEU A 230 8.29 18.01 -6.12
CA LEU A 230 8.31 17.51 -7.50
C LEU A 230 7.85 18.59 -8.51
N TYR A 231 7.19 19.63 -8.01
CA TYR A 231 6.81 20.81 -8.75
C TYR A 231 7.83 21.96 -8.64
N ASP A 232 8.94 21.80 -7.86
CA ASP A 232 10.06 22.76 -7.91
C ASP A 232 10.75 22.59 -9.27
N PRO A 233 10.82 23.64 -10.11
CA PRO A 233 11.47 23.57 -11.42
C PRO A 233 12.89 23.03 -11.39
N LYS A 234 13.62 23.29 -10.31
CA LYS A 234 15.01 22.84 -10.12
C LYS A 234 15.11 21.34 -9.83
N PHE A 235 14.20 20.83 -9.02
CA PHE A 235 14.13 19.40 -8.74
C PHE A 235 13.67 18.65 -9.98
N ASN A 236 12.74 19.22 -10.71
CA ASN A 236 12.19 18.66 -11.93
C ASN A 236 13.27 18.47 -13.00
N GLN A 237 14.15 19.48 -13.21
CA GLN A 237 15.17 19.43 -14.25
C GLN A 237 16.17 18.28 -14.07
N GLY A 238 16.72 18.07 -12.86
CA GLY A 238 17.62 16.94 -12.60
C GLY A 238 16.91 15.59 -12.73
N TYR A 239 15.62 15.53 -12.39
CA TYR A 239 14.83 14.31 -12.52
C TYR A 239 14.43 14.02 -13.97
N GLU A 240 14.18 15.05 -14.76
CA GLU A 240 13.97 14.95 -16.22
C GLU A 240 15.24 14.47 -16.93
N GLU A 241 16.43 14.97 -16.55
CA GLU A 241 17.71 14.49 -17.07
C GLU A 241 17.92 12.99 -16.76
N LEU A 242 17.62 12.56 -15.54
CA LEU A 242 17.68 11.15 -15.17
C LEU A 242 16.70 10.33 -16.01
N ALA A 243 15.47 10.81 -16.16
CA ALA A 243 14.46 10.15 -16.96
C ALA A 243 14.88 10.01 -18.43
N HIS A 244 15.48 11.05 -18.99
CA HIS A 244 15.98 11.04 -20.35
C HIS A 244 17.17 10.08 -20.50
N HIS A 245 18.12 10.10 -19.56
CA HIS A 245 19.31 9.24 -19.58
C HIS A 245 18.94 7.75 -19.58
N TYR A 246 17.97 7.33 -18.76
CA TYR A 246 17.52 5.96 -18.69
C TYR A 246 16.33 5.65 -19.67
N GLY A 247 15.87 6.67 -20.40
CA GLY A 247 14.75 6.55 -21.32
C GLY A 247 13.43 6.18 -20.64
N ILE A 248 13.22 6.61 -19.41
CA ILE A 248 12.03 6.30 -18.59
C ILE A 248 11.02 7.45 -18.65
N ILE A 249 9.76 7.15 -18.33
CA ILE A 249 8.69 8.13 -18.18
C ILE A 249 8.40 8.31 -16.70
N ILE A 250 8.39 9.55 -16.22
CA ILE A 250 7.93 9.89 -14.88
C ILE A 250 6.45 10.24 -14.97
N ASP A 251 5.61 9.46 -14.29
CA ASP A 251 4.15 9.61 -14.28
C ASP A 251 3.68 9.76 -12.82
N PRO A 252 3.65 10.99 -12.28
CA PRO A 252 3.28 11.22 -10.90
C PRO A 252 1.86 10.73 -10.61
N ALA A 253 1.68 10.04 -9.48
CA ALA A 253 0.36 9.60 -9.01
C ALA A 253 -0.60 10.79 -8.90
N ARG A 254 -1.79 10.66 -9.47
CA ARG A 254 -2.79 11.75 -9.50
C ARG A 254 -3.22 12.11 -8.07
N SER A 255 -3.15 13.41 -7.74
CA SER A 255 -3.62 13.94 -6.47
C SER A 255 -5.10 13.59 -6.25
N GLY A 256 -5.43 13.01 -5.09
CA GLY A 256 -6.82 12.67 -4.74
C GLY A 256 -7.33 11.32 -5.24
N LYS A 257 -6.52 10.51 -5.92
CA LYS A 257 -6.86 9.13 -6.28
C LYS A 257 -5.97 8.10 -5.55
N PRO A 258 -6.24 7.78 -4.27
CA PRO A 258 -5.44 6.83 -3.49
C PRO A 258 -5.39 5.44 -4.13
N LYS A 259 -6.35 5.12 -5.00
CA LYS A 259 -6.36 3.86 -5.75
C LYS A 259 -5.17 3.72 -6.74
N ASP A 260 -4.50 4.82 -7.10
CA ASP A 260 -3.34 4.78 -7.99
C ASP A 260 -2.11 4.18 -7.29
N LYS A 261 -2.12 4.11 -5.97
CA LYS A 261 -1.05 3.74 -5.06
C LYS A 261 -1.19 2.41 -4.31
N ALA A 262 -2.22 1.65 -4.57
CA ALA A 262 -2.60 0.47 -3.78
C ALA A 262 -1.50 -0.61 -3.65
N ARG A 263 -0.41 -0.52 -4.43
CA ARG A 263 0.69 -1.50 -4.44
C ARG A 263 1.80 -1.17 -3.45
N VAL A 264 1.87 0.07 -2.99
CA VAL A 264 2.96 0.59 -2.14
C VAL A 264 2.51 0.94 -0.72
N GLU A 265 1.21 1.08 -0.46
CA GLU A 265 0.66 1.55 0.82
C GLU A 265 1.13 0.79 2.07
N ARG A 266 1.68 -0.42 1.92
CA ARG A 266 2.15 -1.26 3.02
C ARG A 266 3.65 -1.51 3.01
N VAL A 267 4.40 -0.88 2.09
CA VAL A 267 5.82 -1.17 1.94
C VAL A 267 6.64 -0.58 3.07
N ILE A 268 6.43 0.69 3.40
CA ILE A 268 7.16 1.33 4.51
C ILE A 268 6.85 0.65 5.85
N PRO A 269 5.58 0.37 6.22
CA PRO A 269 5.31 -0.48 7.39
C PRO A 269 6.01 -1.84 7.35
N TYR A 270 6.01 -2.52 6.22
CA TYR A 270 6.69 -3.81 6.08
C TYR A 270 8.21 -3.70 6.26
N ILE A 271 8.86 -2.68 5.69
CA ILE A 271 10.28 -2.40 5.88
C ILE A 271 10.57 -2.13 7.36
N ARG A 272 9.73 -1.33 8.01
CA ARG A 272 9.87 -1.02 9.44
C ARG A 272 9.78 -2.27 10.30
N ASP A 273 8.77 -3.09 10.09
CA ASP A 273 8.48 -4.25 10.94
C ASP A 273 9.45 -5.42 10.67
N SER A 274 9.80 -5.67 9.39
CA SER A 274 10.59 -6.84 9.00
C SER A 274 12.09 -6.58 8.87
N PHE A 275 12.47 -5.35 8.51
CA PHE A 275 13.89 -5.01 8.34
C PHE A 275 14.43 -4.17 9.50
N TRP A 276 13.73 -3.11 9.89
CA TRP A 276 14.26 -2.10 10.80
C TRP A 276 14.13 -2.50 12.28
N SER A 277 12.97 -2.99 12.70
CA SER A 277 12.67 -3.26 14.11
C SER A 277 13.57 -4.35 14.69
N GLY A 278 14.14 -4.06 15.88
CA GLY A 278 14.93 -5.02 16.65
C GLY A 278 16.32 -5.31 16.08
N ARG A 279 16.86 -4.46 15.20
CA ARG A 279 18.22 -4.57 14.70
C ARG A 279 19.08 -3.40 15.18
N ASP A 280 20.32 -3.70 15.51
CA ASP A 280 21.36 -2.73 15.80
C ASP A 280 22.32 -2.62 14.62
N PHE A 281 22.77 -1.40 14.33
CA PHE A 281 23.61 -1.10 13.19
C PHE A 281 24.76 -0.19 13.60
N THR A 282 25.95 -0.45 13.06
CA THR A 282 27.19 0.27 13.38
C THR A 282 27.41 1.49 12.46
N SER A 283 26.85 1.48 11.26
CA SER A 283 27.00 2.59 10.29
C SER A 283 25.84 2.63 9.29
N LEU A 284 25.68 3.79 8.62
CA LEU A 284 24.70 3.93 7.53
C LEU A 284 25.03 3.04 6.32
N GLU A 285 26.31 2.77 6.09
CA GLU A 285 26.75 1.86 5.02
C GLU A 285 26.34 0.42 5.33
N GLU A 286 26.51 -0.01 6.57
CA GLU A 286 26.07 -1.33 7.02
C GLU A 286 24.55 -1.47 6.90
N ILE A 287 23.77 -0.45 7.33
CA ILE A 287 22.32 -0.43 7.16
C ILE A 287 21.96 -0.70 5.70
N ASN A 288 22.58 0.02 4.77
CA ASN A 288 22.26 -0.09 3.34
C ASN A 288 22.72 -1.43 2.74
N LYS A 289 23.84 -1.96 3.17
CA LYS A 289 24.29 -3.32 2.79
C LYS A 289 23.28 -4.38 3.24
N GLN A 290 22.89 -4.34 4.52
CA GLN A 290 21.90 -5.26 5.08
C GLN A 290 20.52 -5.08 4.45
N ALA A 291 20.12 -3.84 4.09
CA ALA A 291 18.87 -3.58 3.37
C ALA A 291 18.86 -4.27 2.00
N SER A 292 19.96 -4.19 1.24
CA SER A 292 20.09 -4.87 -0.05
C SER A 292 20.05 -6.39 0.10
N GLU A 293 20.74 -6.94 1.10
CA GLU A 293 20.68 -8.37 1.40
C GLU A 293 19.27 -8.82 1.82
N TRP A 294 18.59 -8.02 2.64
CA TRP A 294 17.21 -8.27 3.05
C TRP A 294 16.25 -8.26 1.85
N CYS A 295 16.43 -7.31 0.90
CA CYS A 295 15.65 -7.26 -0.33
C CYS A 295 15.78 -8.56 -1.15
N LEU A 296 16.98 -9.16 -1.21
CA LEU A 296 17.22 -10.39 -1.94
C LEU A 296 16.77 -11.64 -1.17
N LYS A 297 17.17 -11.77 0.11
CA LYS A 297 17.05 -13.02 0.89
C LYS A 297 15.71 -13.15 1.61
N ILE A 298 15.12 -12.04 2.07
CA ILE A 298 13.88 -12.06 2.86
C ILE A 298 12.70 -11.55 2.04
N ALA A 299 12.75 -10.29 1.62
CA ALA A 299 11.65 -9.69 0.86
C ALA A 299 11.46 -10.33 -0.52
N GLY A 300 12.57 -10.71 -1.18
CA GLY A 300 12.56 -11.34 -2.49
C GLY A 300 12.08 -12.79 -2.50
N LEU A 301 12.33 -13.54 -1.42
CA LEU A 301 12.00 -14.96 -1.33
C LEU A 301 10.70 -15.26 -0.57
N ARG A 302 10.07 -14.24 0.04
CA ARG A 302 8.78 -14.42 0.71
C ARG A 302 7.68 -14.81 -0.28
N GLN A 303 6.68 -15.57 0.18
CA GLN A 303 5.43 -15.73 -0.57
C GLN A 303 4.65 -14.41 -0.54
N HIS A 304 4.50 -13.74 -1.69
CA HIS A 304 3.80 -12.47 -1.75
C HIS A 304 2.27 -12.69 -1.74
N GLY A 305 1.56 -11.94 -0.87
CA GLY A 305 0.12 -12.16 -0.62
C GLY A 305 -0.81 -11.94 -1.82
N THR A 306 -0.38 -11.15 -2.82
CA THR A 306 -1.22 -10.86 -4.01
C THR A 306 -0.82 -11.72 -5.21
N THR A 307 0.48 -11.86 -5.47
CA THR A 307 0.97 -12.65 -6.62
C THR A 307 1.05 -14.13 -6.32
N HIS A 308 1.03 -14.52 -5.04
CA HIS A 308 1.24 -15.89 -4.56
C HIS A 308 2.54 -16.54 -5.09
N GLN A 309 3.53 -15.72 -5.40
CA GLN A 309 4.85 -16.12 -5.88
C GLN A 309 5.94 -15.36 -5.10
N GLN A 310 7.17 -15.86 -5.21
CA GLN A 310 8.34 -15.18 -4.66
C GLN A 310 8.76 -14.03 -5.59
N PRO A 311 8.85 -12.79 -5.11
CA PRO A 311 9.18 -11.62 -5.92
C PRO A 311 10.46 -11.77 -6.73
N LEU A 312 11.55 -12.25 -6.13
CA LEU A 312 12.83 -12.44 -6.81
C LEU A 312 12.78 -13.52 -7.89
N THR A 313 12.07 -14.61 -7.62
CA THR A 313 11.89 -15.69 -8.61
C THR A 313 11.10 -15.20 -9.82
N LEU A 314 9.99 -14.51 -9.57
CA LEU A 314 9.14 -13.93 -10.62
C LEU A 314 9.89 -12.85 -11.42
N PHE A 315 10.70 -12.03 -10.75
CA PHE A 315 11.56 -11.05 -11.39
C PHE A 315 12.51 -11.70 -12.38
N ARG A 316 13.32 -12.69 -11.94
CA ARG A 316 14.30 -13.38 -12.78
C ARG A 316 13.68 -14.13 -13.95
N LEU A 317 12.52 -14.74 -13.74
CA LEU A 317 11.85 -15.53 -14.77
C LEU A 317 11.21 -14.67 -15.86
N ALA A 318 10.61 -13.55 -15.51
CA ALA A 318 9.73 -12.82 -16.43
C ALA A 318 10.07 -11.34 -16.62
N GLU A 319 10.64 -10.65 -15.63
CA GLU A 319 10.73 -9.18 -15.63
C GLU A 319 12.14 -8.66 -15.93
N GLU A 320 13.19 -9.32 -15.46
CA GLU A 320 14.57 -8.87 -15.59
C GLU A 320 14.94 -8.52 -17.05
N LYS A 321 14.60 -9.40 -17.99
CA LYS A 321 14.89 -9.22 -19.43
C LYS A 321 14.01 -8.18 -20.13
N GLN A 322 12.96 -7.70 -19.45
CA GLN A 322 12.02 -6.69 -19.98
C GLN A 322 12.37 -5.28 -19.52
N LEU A 323 13.29 -5.15 -18.58
CA LEU A 323 13.84 -3.87 -18.19
C LEU A 323 14.66 -3.26 -19.32
N LYS A 324 14.69 -1.94 -19.40
CA LYS A 324 15.59 -1.22 -20.30
C LYS A 324 17.04 -1.44 -19.85
N PRO A 325 17.95 -1.76 -20.73
CA PRO A 325 19.36 -1.94 -20.38
C PRO A 325 19.95 -0.62 -19.86
N LEU A 326 20.87 -0.71 -18.91
CA LEU A 326 21.60 0.44 -18.41
C LEU A 326 22.55 0.96 -19.51
N SER A 327 22.68 2.29 -19.56
CA SER A 327 23.66 2.94 -20.42
C SER A 327 25.09 2.53 -20.01
N ALA A 328 25.99 2.38 -21.00
CA ALA A 328 27.42 2.17 -20.73
C ALA A 328 28.08 3.36 -20.01
N ALA A 329 27.58 4.56 -20.24
CA ALA A 329 27.99 5.76 -19.49
C ALA A 329 27.12 5.89 -18.21
N PRO A 330 27.75 5.98 -17.03
CA PRO A 330 27.00 6.20 -15.79
C PRO A 330 26.33 7.58 -15.81
N PHE A 331 25.14 7.65 -15.17
CA PHE A 331 24.45 8.94 -15.01
C PHE A 331 25.26 9.86 -14.09
N GLU A 332 25.61 11.06 -14.57
CA GLU A 332 26.28 12.05 -13.74
C GLU A 332 25.25 12.81 -12.90
N ILE A 333 25.35 12.63 -11.59
CA ILE A 333 24.45 13.29 -10.64
C ILE A 333 24.87 14.74 -10.48
N ALA A 334 24.13 15.63 -11.11
CA ALA A 334 24.26 17.07 -10.98
C ALA A 334 23.09 17.67 -10.19
N THR A 335 23.29 18.81 -9.58
CA THR A 335 22.24 19.58 -8.91
C THR A 335 22.05 20.92 -9.60
N TRP A 336 20.79 21.32 -9.77
CA TRP A 336 20.42 22.59 -10.39
C TRP A 336 20.18 23.66 -9.34
N HIS A 337 20.73 24.84 -9.59
CA HIS A 337 20.60 26.03 -8.76
C HIS A 337 20.24 27.23 -9.62
N GLN A 338 19.60 28.24 -9.03
CA GLN A 338 19.43 29.53 -9.65
C GLN A 338 20.30 30.53 -8.92
N ALA A 339 20.96 31.38 -9.68
CA ALA A 339 21.80 32.44 -9.16
C ALA A 339 21.58 33.71 -9.96
N LYS A 340 21.56 34.87 -9.27
CA LYS A 340 21.51 36.15 -9.92
C LYS A 340 22.97 36.62 -10.17
N VAL A 341 23.25 37.04 -11.41
CA VAL A 341 24.58 37.58 -11.75
C VAL A 341 24.74 38.94 -11.08
N ALA A 342 25.75 39.03 -10.20
CA ALA A 342 26.04 40.24 -9.47
C ALA A 342 26.75 41.30 -10.37
N HIS A 343 26.87 42.54 -9.89
CA HIS A 343 27.49 43.65 -10.63
C HIS A 343 28.97 43.44 -10.93
N ASP A 344 29.62 42.57 -10.15
CA ASP A 344 31.03 42.16 -10.35
C ASP A 344 31.18 41.01 -11.36
N CYS A 345 30.12 40.69 -12.11
CA CYS A 345 30.08 39.63 -13.09
C CYS A 345 30.26 38.22 -12.50
N HIS A 346 29.86 37.98 -11.24
CA HIS A 346 29.93 36.66 -10.61
C HIS A 346 28.60 36.17 -10.17
N ILE A 347 28.49 34.84 -10.07
CA ILE A 347 27.43 34.12 -9.38
C ILE A 347 28.05 33.35 -8.21
N GLN A 348 27.33 33.23 -7.12
CA GLN A 348 27.71 32.40 -5.98
C GLN A 348 26.91 31.13 -5.93
N VAL A 349 27.55 29.97 -6.05
CA VAL A 349 26.93 28.66 -5.97
C VAL A 349 27.77 27.74 -5.10
N ALA A 350 27.11 27.05 -4.15
CA ALA A 350 27.76 26.16 -3.18
C ALA A 350 28.95 26.78 -2.43
N GLY A 351 28.91 28.09 -2.18
CA GLY A 351 29.98 28.82 -1.47
C GLY A 351 31.16 29.25 -2.33
N THR A 352 31.11 28.99 -3.65
CA THR A 352 32.19 29.39 -4.60
C THR A 352 31.64 30.41 -5.59
N LEU A 353 32.49 31.36 -5.98
CA LEU A 353 32.21 32.38 -6.99
C LEU A 353 32.65 31.89 -8.37
N TYR A 354 31.78 32.07 -9.37
CA TYR A 354 32.02 31.72 -10.76
C TYR A 354 31.74 32.93 -11.66
N SER A 355 32.67 33.28 -12.56
CA SER A 355 32.50 34.42 -13.45
C SER A 355 31.49 34.15 -14.56
N VAL A 356 30.71 35.16 -14.90
CA VAL A 356 29.72 35.11 -15.99
C VAL A 356 29.93 36.34 -16.87
N PRO A 357 29.77 36.24 -18.21
CA PRO A 357 29.97 37.40 -19.08
C PRO A 357 29.13 38.62 -18.65
N TYR A 358 29.69 39.81 -18.70
CA TYR A 358 29.10 41.07 -18.21
C TYR A 358 27.71 41.38 -18.76
N ARG A 359 27.42 40.95 -19.98
CA ARG A 359 26.09 41.11 -20.64
C ARG A 359 24.95 40.46 -19.91
N TYR A 360 25.22 39.60 -18.94
CA TYR A 360 24.22 38.87 -18.13
C TYR A 360 24.07 39.45 -16.71
N VAL A 361 24.79 40.53 -16.38
CA VAL A 361 24.68 41.22 -15.09
C VAL A 361 23.20 41.57 -14.80
N GLY A 362 22.75 41.25 -13.60
CA GLY A 362 21.37 41.46 -13.14
C GLY A 362 20.37 40.36 -13.56
N LYS A 363 20.71 39.50 -14.52
CA LYS A 363 19.87 38.36 -14.91
C LYS A 363 20.00 37.21 -13.93
N THR A 364 18.93 36.41 -13.82
CA THR A 364 18.98 35.14 -13.10
C THR A 364 19.32 34.02 -14.09
N VAL A 365 20.34 33.24 -13.75
CA VAL A 365 20.83 32.11 -14.55
C VAL A 365 20.60 30.79 -13.85
N ASP A 366 20.42 29.75 -14.61
CA ASP A 366 20.36 28.37 -14.11
C ASP A 366 21.80 27.80 -14.10
N VAL A 367 22.16 27.16 -13.00
CA VAL A 367 23.51 26.63 -12.78
C VAL A 367 23.43 25.14 -12.50
N LYS A 368 24.02 24.35 -13.38
CA LYS A 368 24.20 22.93 -13.22
C LYS A 368 25.51 22.63 -12.51
N LEU A 369 25.41 22.15 -11.29
CA LEU A 369 26.58 21.81 -10.46
C LEU A 369 26.85 20.31 -10.56
N GLY A 370 27.72 19.94 -11.47
CA GLY A 370 28.20 18.57 -11.65
C GLY A 370 29.27 18.16 -10.66
N THR A 371 29.87 17.00 -10.86
CA THR A 371 30.96 16.51 -9.99
C THR A 371 32.25 17.25 -10.23
N LYS A 372 32.59 17.49 -11.50
CA LYS A 372 33.86 18.13 -11.92
C LYS A 372 33.67 19.52 -12.55
N VAL A 373 32.49 19.77 -13.10
CA VAL A 373 32.20 20.99 -13.86
C VAL A 373 30.98 21.72 -13.31
N VAL A 374 30.95 23.01 -13.54
CA VAL A 374 29.82 23.90 -13.28
C VAL A 374 29.46 24.55 -14.61
N GLU A 375 28.23 24.35 -15.02
CA GLU A 375 27.69 24.89 -16.26
C GLU A 375 26.61 25.93 -15.94
N VAL A 376 26.74 27.10 -16.59
CA VAL A 376 25.81 28.22 -16.42
C VAL A 376 24.96 28.34 -17.65
N TYR A 377 23.63 28.37 -17.48
CA TYR A 377 22.66 28.48 -18.55
C TYR A 377 21.78 29.70 -18.39
N LEU A 378 21.37 30.28 -19.50
CA LEU A 378 20.32 31.28 -19.58
C LEU A 378 19.38 30.90 -20.71
N ASP A 379 18.08 30.81 -20.42
CA ASP A 379 17.05 30.45 -21.40
C ASP A 379 17.39 29.15 -22.17
N TYR A 380 17.90 28.14 -21.45
CA TYR A 380 18.35 26.83 -21.96
C TYR A 380 19.65 26.87 -22.80
N GLU A 381 20.25 28.02 -23.02
CA GLU A 381 21.52 28.14 -23.72
C GLU A 381 22.70 28.12 -22.74
N LEU A 382 23.73 27.32 -23.05
CA LEU A 382 24.99 27.27 -22.28
C LEU A 382 25.76 28.57 -22.44
N VAL A 383 25.88 29.32 -21.34
CA VAL A 383 26.57 30.61 -21.29
C VAL A 383 28.04 30.45 -20.99
N LYS A 384 28.37 29.59 -20.01
CA LYS A 384 29.73 29.40 -19.52
C LYS A 384 29.90 28.06 -18.82
N THR A 385 31.09 27.48 -18.96
CA THR A 385 31.51 26.28 -18.22
C THR A 385 32.73 26.61 -17.38
N HIS A 386 32.77 26.12 -16.13
CA HIS A 386 33.88 26.23 -15.22
C HIS A 386 34.25 24.86 -14.66
N LEU A 387 35.50 24.69 -14.28
CA LEU A 387 35.90 23.61 -13.39
C LEU A 387 35.31 23.89 -12.00
N ARG A 388 34.82 22.86 -11.35
CA ARG A 388 34.29 22.99 -9.99
C ARG A 388 35.44 23.32 -9.04
N GLY A 389 35.37 24.46 -8.41
CA GLY A 389 36.36 24.87 -7.42
C GLY A 389 36.36 23.89 -6.23
N ALA A 390 37.55 23.51 -5.76
CA ALA A 390 37.67 22.84 -4.48
C ALA A 390 37.24 23.83 -3.36
N LYS A 391 36.52 23.33 -2.37
CA LYS A 391 36.21 24.09 -1.15
C LYS A 391 37.45 24.27 -0.33
#